data_1aab4aa1915b6adfe8862b699da672c4
#
_entry.id   1aab4aa1915b6adfe8862b699da672c4
#
_cell.length_a   1.000
_cell.length_b   1.000
_cell.length_c   1.000
_cell.angle_alpha   90.00
_cell.angle_beta   90.00
_cell.angle_gamma   90.00
#
_symmetry.space_group_name_H-M   'P 1'
#
loop_
_entity.id
_entity.type
_entity.pdbx_description
1 polymer ?
#
loop_
_entity_poly.entity_id
_entity_poly.type
_entity_poly.pdbx_seq_one_letter_code
_entity_poly.pdbx_strand_id
1 'polypeptide(L)'
;MKFLSATAIMVSAIISLAAAGCNSTMENTVTDEELGNVYQQLKTIYEDDLSHRVILPAEGYLKYPYLIPSGYYKQMWDWDGFFMGNYFCSKGKPEYLRYWALNLIEGIDENGYVSGCATTKGPRPIFGDFSMKPFLSQGVLLASQASGDFSWIEPYYDKLCLALEYRERTQQDEATGLFFWQIAMQSGADNNVALNYFKEDKRSFLACDASALQMREYKAQALIAGKLGREEDSRKYMKKAEELKERIMEYLWCEEDGIFYNVDRETGKHYRRVSYSCFVPLIDDIASQEQASSMIRRYLLDPSCMKSGYGFRSLSAKDPDYNNKNMINPYSNWQGPVWPVANYIYSIGLHRYGFDNELRWLGLTLGKLMIEDYGKYGSLHESYDAETGAPLAPADTYVDEDGRFIGFVSWNLCVENILSGVENDDWMTLELSEGEAVSGTSM
;
A
#
# COMPACT_ATOMS: atom_id res chain seq x y z
N MET A 1 -24.34 -93.23 8.55
CA MET A 1 -25.67 -93.00 7.94
C MET A 1 -26.21 -91.66 8.44
N LYS A 2 -26.67 -90.89 7.46
CA LYS A 2 -27.38 -89.61 7.52
C LYS A 2 -26.52 -88.34 7.56
N PHE A 3 -26.45 -87.78 6.42
CA PHE A 3 -26.09 -86.41 6.06
C PHE A 3 -27.06 -85.39 6.69
N LEU A 4 -26.53 -84.28 7.14
CA LEU A 4 -27.28 -83.02 7.16
C LEU A 4 -26.30 -81.88 6.84
N SER A 5 -26.66 -81.21 5.75
CA SER A 5 -26.01 -80.05 5.22
C SER A 5 -26.27 -78.83 6.12
N ALA A 6 -25.26 -78.04 6.41
CA ALA A 6 -25.43 -76.73 7.02
C ALA A 6 -24.89 -75.69 6.04
N THR A 7 -25.79 -74.91 5.58
CA THR A 7 -25.60 -73.75 4.68
C THR A 7 -24.93 -72.64 5.48
N ALA A 8 -23.72 -72.27 5.06
CA ALA A 8 -22.99 -71.11 5.64
C ALA A 8 -23.56 -69.81 5.02
N ILE A 9 -24.15 -68.99 5.86
CA ILE A 9 -24.53 -67.62 5.52
C ILE A 9 -23.29 -66.75 5.78
N MET A 10 -22.67 -66.27 4.70
CA MET A 10 -21.69 -65.18 4.77
C MET A 10 -22.41 -63.90 5.08
N VAL A 11 -22.23 -63.35 6.25
CA VAL A 11 -22.55 -61.96 6.61
C VAL A 11 -21.35 -61.10 6.26
N SER A 12 -21.46 -60.38 5.16
CA SER A 12 -20.50 -59.32 4.78
C SER A 12 -20.66 -58.16 5.74
N ALA A 13 -19.74 -58.02 6.65
CA ALA A 13 -19.57 -56.79 7.45
C ALA A 13 -19.05 -55.67 6.56
N ILE A 14 -19.91 -54.75 6.20
CA ILE A 14 -19.54 -53.47 5.57
C ILE A 14 -18.94 -52.61 6.70
N ILE A 15 -17.63 -52.51 6.73
CA ILE A 15 -16.92 -51.53 7.56
C ILE A 15 -17.12 -50.20 6.89
N SER A 16 -18.08 -49.40 7.38
CA SER A 16 -18.17 -47.96 7.09
C SER A 16 -17.00 -47.28 7.73
N LEU A 17 -15.97 -46.93 6.92
CA LEU A 17 -15.03 -45.89 7.34
C LEU A 17 -15.82 -44.60 7.43
N ALA A 18 -16.15 -44.21 8.65
CA ALA A 18 -16.54 -42.84 8.94
C ALA A 18 -15.34 -41.97 8.57
N ALA A 19 -15.46 -41.22 7.51
CA ALA A 19 -14.57 -40.13 7.19
C ALA A 19 -14.53 -39.21 8.41
N ALA A 20 -13.36 -39.13 9.04
CA ALA A 20 -13.09 -38.15 10.06
C ALA A 20 -13.46 -36.78 9.51
N GLY A 21 -14.39 -36.14 10.19
CA GLY A 21 -14.87 -34.83 9.83
C GLY A 21 -13.72 -33.87 9.68
N CYS A 22 -13.62 -33.31 8.51
CA CYS A 22 -12.98 -32.05 8.29
C CYS A 22 -13.64 -31.09 9.27
N ASN A 23 -12.94 -30.67 10.31
CA ASN A 23 -13.31 -29.48 11.06
C ASN A 23 -13.22 -28.31 10.07
N SER A 24 -14.30 -28.07 9.36
CA SER A 24 -14.54 -26.75 8.80
C SER A 24 -14.68 -25.84 10.02
N THR A 25 -13.60 -25.14 10.40
CA THR A 25 -13.73 -23.85 11.03
C THR A 25 -14.75 -23.11 10.19
N MET A 26 -15.95 -22.87 10.73
CA MET A 26 -16.87 -21.90 10.13
C MET A 26 -16.08 -20.59 10.09
N GLU A 27 -15.51 -20.24 8.93
CA GLU A 27 -15.13 -18.88 8.66
C GLU A 27 -16.42 -18.10 8.85
N ASN A 28 -16.42 -17.24 9.85
CA ASN A 28 -17.55 -16.32 10.09
C ASN A 28 -17.68 -15.52 8.80
N THR A 29 -18.66 -15.87 8.00
CA THR A 29 -18.92 -15.19 6.73
C THR A 29 -19.31 -13.77 7.10
N VAL A 30 -18.52 -12.79 6.68
CA VAL A 30 -18.79 -11.36 6.88
C VAL A 30 -20.16 -11.06 6.24
N THR A 31 -21.12 -10.61 7.05
CA THR A 31 -22.45 -10.26 6.53
C THR A 31 -22.45 -8.85 5.95
N ASP A 32 -23.32 -8.59 4.96
CA ASP A 32 -23.45 -7.26 4.36
C ASP A 32 -23.92 -6.24 5.40
N GLU A 33 -24.82 -6.63 6.33
CA GLU A 33 -25.28 -5.77 7.41
C GLU A 33 -24.14 -5.33 8.34
N GLU A 34 -23.26 -6.26 8.73
CA GLU A 34 -22.14 -5.97 9.61
C GLU A 34 -21.13 -5.05 8.94
N LEU A 35 -20.80 -5.33 7.67
CA LEU A 35 -19.87 -4.54 6.88
C LEU A 35 -20.41 -3.12 6.65
N GLY A 36 -21.68 -2.99 6.23
CA GLY A 36 -22.34 -1.70 6.01
C GLY A 36 -22.41 -0.86 7.29
N ASN A 37 -22.68 -1.47 8.45
CA ASN A 37 -22.69 -0.76 9.73
C ASN A 37 -21.31 -0.22 10.11
N VAL A 38 -20.24 -1.01 9.92
CA VAL A 38 -18.85 -0.58 10.17
C VAL A 38 -18.45 0.52 9.21
N TYR A 39 -18.79 0.38 7.92
CA TYR A 39 -18.52 1.39 6.91
C TYR A 39 -19.17 2.73 7.27
N GLN A 40 -20.48 2.75 7.58
CA GLN A 40 -21.18 4.00 7.90
C GLN A 40 -20.65 4.66 9.19
N GLN A 41 -20.30 3.87 10.20
CA GLN A 41 -19.71 4.40 11.43
C GLN A 41 -18.33 5.01 11.18
N LEU A 42 -17.45 4.33 10.44
CA LEU A 42 -16.11 4.81 10.13
C LEU A 42 -16.17 6.06 9.24
N LYS A 43 -17.03 6.04 8.21
CA LYS A 43 -17.29 7.18 7.34
C LYS A 43 -17.67 8.41 8.14
N THR A 44 -18.62 8.28 9.09
CA THR A 44 -19.05 9.40 9.95
C THR A 44 -17.87 9.95 10.76
N ILE A 45 -17.07 9.09 11.41
CA ILE A 45 -15.90 9.52 12.18
C ILE A 45 -14.91 10.30 11.29
N TYR A 46 -14.68 9.81 10.09
CA TYR A 46 -13.70 10.43 9.19
C TYR A 46 -14.21 11.73 8.58
N GLU A 47 -15.46 11.78 8.14
CA GLU A 47 -16.05 12.98 7.53
C GLU A 47 -16.29 14.09 8.55
N ASP A 48 -16.75 13.77 9.77
CA ASP A 48 -17.09 14.76 10.78
C ASP A 48 -15.88 15.27 11.57
N ASP A 49 -14.78 14.50 11.64
CA ASP A 49 -13.65 14.86 12.50
C ASP A 49 -12.27 14.62 11.81
N LEU A 50 -11.85 13.36 11.62
CA LEU A 50 -10.44 13.05 11.38
C LEU A 50 -9.91 13.63 10.07
N SER A 51 -10.70 13.65 9.00
CA SER A 51 -10.26 14.21 7.71
C SER A 51 -9.98 15.71 7.78
N HIS A 52 -10.59 16.43 8.71
CA HIS A 52 -10.33 17.85 8.90
C HIS A 52 -8.99 18.15 9.60
N ARG A 53 -8.50 17.20 10.39
CA ARG A 53 -7.25 17.34 11.17
C ARG A 53 -5.98 17.27 10.33
N VAL A 54 -6.08 16.75 9.10
CA VAL A 54 -4.93 16.57 8.20
C VAL A 54 -4.77 17.68 7.16
N ILE A 55 -5.69 18.66 7.13
CA ILE A 55 -5.68 19.75 6.15
C ILE A 55 -5.18 21.03 6.83
N LEU A 56 -4.12 21.62 6.29
CA LEU A 56 -3.65 22.94 6.71
C LEU A 56 -3.74 23.96 5.56
N PRO A 57 -3.97 25.24 5.88
CA PRO A 57 -4.03 26.30 4.87
C PRO A 57 -2.64 26.53 4.26
N ALA A 58 -2.63 27.12 3.06
CA ALA A 58 -1.39 27.56 2.42
C ALA A 58 -0.60 28.51 3.34
N GLU A 59 0.71 28.25 3.49
CA GLU A 59 1.59 29.03 4.34
C GLU A 59 3.03 29.03 3.82
N GLY A 60 3.63 30.18 3.74
CA GLY A 60 5.05 30.35 3.42
C GLY A 60 5.45 29.76 2.08
N TYR A 61 6.31 28.74 2.09
CA TYR A 61 6.77 28.02 0.91
C TYR A 61 5.64 27.19 0.25
N LEU A 62 4.74 26.61 1.06
CA LEU A 62 3.61 25.81 0.57
C LEU A 62 2.51 26.76 0.08
N LYS A 63 2.39 26.88 -1.24
CA LYS A 63 1.52 27.85 -1.92
C LYS A 63 0.05 27.44 -1.96
N TYR A 64 -0.22 26.17 -1.72
CA TYR A 64 -1.57 25.60 -1.71
C TYR A 64 -1.86 24.97 -0.35
N PRO A 65 -3.13 24.80 0.04
CA PRO A 65 -3.49 23.98 1.19
C PRO A 65 -2.75 22.63 1.14
N TYR A 66 -2.32 22.12 2.26
CA TYR A 66 -1.47 20.94 2.26
C TYR A 66 -1.91 19.91 3.30
N LEU A 67 -1.56 18.66 3.03
CA LEU A 67 -1.90 17.51 3.84
C LEU A 67 -0.73 17.16 4.77
N ILE A 68 -1.06 16.94 6.05
CA ILE A 68 -0.11 16.49 7.07
C ILE A 68 -0.58 15.17 7.68
N PRO A 69 0.33 14.28 8.15
CA PRO A 69 -0.07 13.02 8.80
C PRO A 69 -0.94 13.22 10.05
N SER A 70 -0.72 14.21 10.83
CA SER A 70 -1.52 14.76 11.93
C SER A 70 -0.64 15.60 12.87
N GLY A 71 -1.20 16.14 13.90
CA GLY A 71 -0.70 17.17 14.82
C GLY A 71 0.78 17.21 15.18
N TYR A 72 1.44 16.07 15.41
CA TYR A 72 2.88 16.02 15.62
C TYR A 72 3.66 16.34 14.33
N TYR A 73 3.24 15.76 13.20
CA TYR A 73 3.82 16.00 11.89
C TYR A 73 3.19 17.24 11.27
N LYS A 74 3.91 18.36 11.26
CA LYS A 74 3.48 19.62 10.63
C LYS A 74 3.97 19.74 9.18
N GLN A 75 4.66 18.71 8.67
CA GLN A 75 5.26 18.68 7.34
C GLN A 75 4.31 17.97 6.37
N MET A 76 4.34 18.40 5.12
CA MET A 76 3.79 17.65 4.00
C MET A 76 4.80 16.58 3.57
N TRP A 77 4.33 15.34 3.43
CA TRP A 77 5.13 14.19 3.01
C TRP A 77 4.67 13.63 1.68
N ASP A 78 5.58 12.94 0.98
CA ASP A 78 5.31 12.33 -0.33
C ASP A 78 4.21 11.26 -0.27
N TRP A 79 4.46 10.11 0.33
CA TRP A 79 3.50 9.02 0.33
C TRP A 79 2.30 9.24 1.25
N ASP A 80 2.48 9.91 2.41
CA ASP A 80 1.36 10.27 3.28
C ASP A 80 0.34 11.12 2.55
N GLY A 81 0.82 12.17 1.87
CA GLY A 81 -0.04 13.05 1.09
C GLY A 81 -0.70 12.35 -0.09
N PHE A 82 0.01 11.42 -0.74
CA PHE A 82 -0.56 10.60 -1.80
C PHE A 82 -1.72 9.72 -1.28
N PHE A 83 -1.51 8.98 -0.20
CA PHE A 83 -2.55 8.10 0.35
C PHE A 83 -3.73 8.87 0.94
N MET A 84 -3.49 9.96 1.67
CA MET A 84 -4.58 10.86 2.09
C MET A 84 -5.34 11.43 0.89
N GLY A 85 -4.62 11.80 -0.16
CA GLY A 85 -5.20 12.28 -1.41
C GLY A 85 -6.11 11.26 -2.10
N ASN A 86 -5.79 9.96 -2.02
CA ASN A 86 -6.68 8.90 -2.48
C ASN A 86 -8.04 8.95 -1.76
N TYR A 87 -8.02 9.06 -0.44
CA TYR A 87 -9.25 9.22 0.34
C TYR A 87 -10.04 10.45 -0.11
N PHE A 88 -9.40 11.61 -0.25
CA PHE A 88 -10.11 12.83 -0.67
C PHE A 88 -10.67 12.72 -2.09
N CYS A 89 -9.98 12.05 -3.00
CA CYS A 89 -10.52 11.80 -4.34
C CYS A 89 -11.81 10.98 -4.29
N SER A 90 -11.86 9.91 -3.49
CA SER A 90 -13.07 9.09 -3.32
C SER A 90 -14.23 9.84 -2.66
N LYS A 91 -13.94 10.96 -1.99
CA LYS A 91 -14.96 11.86 -1.40
C LYS A 91 -15.35 13.03 -2.32
N GLY A 92 -14.96 12.99 -3.60
CA GLY A 92 -15.23 14.06 -4.53
C GLY A 92 -14.51 15.38 -4.22
N LYS A 93 -13.36 15.30 -3.52
CA LYS A 93 -12.51 16.44 -3.15
C LYS A 93 -11.08 16.29 -3.75
N PRO A 94 -10.94 16.09 -5.08
CA PRO A 94 -9.65 15.85 -5.74
C PRO A 94 -8.68 17.03 -5.62
N GLU A 95 -9.18 18.23 -5.29
CA GLU A 95 -8.37 19.42 -5.12
C GLU A 95 -7.26 19.25 -4.06
N TYR A 96 -7.45 18.45 -3.03
CA TYR A 96 -6.40 18.23 -2.00
C TYR A 96 -5.23 17.42 -2.55
N LEU A 97 -5.48 16.41 -3.37
CA LEU A 97 -4.40 15.67 -4.05
C LEU A 97 -3.73 16.54 -5.11
N ARG A 98 -4.49 17.35 -5.84
CA ARG A 98 -3.95 18.36 -6.77
C ARG A 98 -3.05 19.37 -6.04
N TYR A 99 -3.44 19.87 -4.89
CA TYR A 99 -2.64 20.80 -4.08
C TYR A 99 -1.36 20.15 -3.57
N TRP A 100 -1.43 18.89 -3.14
CA TRP A 100 -0.25 18.11 -2.78
C TRP A 100 0.73 18.01 -3.97
N ALA A 101 0.24 17.63 -5.13
CA ALA A 101 1.04 17.54 -6.35
C ALA A 101 1.66 18.90 -6.73
N LEU A 102 0.87 19.98 -6.72
CA LEU A 102 1.35 21.33 -7.06
C LEU A 102 2.46 21.80 -6.09
N ASN A 103 2.30 21.60 -4.78
CA ASN A 103 3.32 21.96 -3.82
C ASN A 103 4.64 21.21 -4.04
N LEU A 104 4.59 19.93 -4.49
CA LEU A 104 5.78 19.15 -4.83
C LEU A 104 6.39 19.60 -6.16
N ILE A 105 5.57 19.83 -7.19
CA ILE A 105 6.01 20.29 -8.53
C ILE A 105 6.71 21.66 -8.43
N GLU A 106 6.20 22.56 -7.61
CA GLU A 106 6.88 23.84 -7.35
C GLU A 106 8.27 23.65 -6.72
N GLY A 107 8.45 22.56 -5.97
CA GLY A 107 9.71 22.18 -5.32
C GLY A 107 10.71 21.42 -6.19
N ILE A 108 10.36 21.08 -7.42
CA ILE A 108 11.29 20.43 -8.36
C ILE A 108 12.38 21.43 -8.77
N ASP A 109 13.63 21.10 -8.50
CA ASP A 109 14.77 21.93 -8.84
C ASP A 109 15.17 21.83 -10.33
N GLU A 110 16.18 22.59 -10.73
CA GLU A 110 16.69 22.64 -12.10
C GLU A 110 17.26 21.30 -12.61
N ASN A 111 17.63 20.37 -11.72
CA ASN A 111 18.13 19.05 -12.04
C ASN A 111 17.03 17.98 -12.05
N GLY A 112 15.83 18.31 -11.56
CA GLY A 112 14.71 17.40 -11.41
C GLY A 112 14.57 16.75 -10.03
N TYR A 113 15.45 17.12 -9.08
CA TYR A 113 15.29 16.64 -7.70
C TYR A 113 14.02 17.20 -7.07
N VAL A 114 13.28 16.35 -6.38
CA VAL A 114 12.13 16.74 -5.54
C VAL A 114 12.21 16.07 -4.18
N SER A 115 12.13 16.86 -3.12
CA SER A 115 12.16 16.36 -1.76
C SER A 115 10.87 15.63 -1.40
N GLY A 116 10.97 14.45 -0.77
CA GLY A 116 9.82 13.72 -0.23
C GLY A 116 9.17 14.39 1.00
N CYS A 117 9.74 15.48 1.50
CA CYS A 117 9.22 16.23 2.63
C CYS A 117 9.34 17.75 2.36
N ALA A 118 8.26 18.50 2.61
CA ALA A 118 8.23 19.94 2.49
C ALA A 118 7.58 20.57 3.74
N THR A 119 8.08 21.77 4.09
CA THR A 119 7.61 22.56 5.21
C THR A 119 7.22 23.95 4.74
N THR A 120 6.59 24.75 5.59
CA THR A 120 6.30 26.17 5.32
C THR A 120 7.56 27.01 5.08
N LYS A 121 8.75 26.49 5.42
CA LYS A 121 10.05 27.15 5.20
C LYS A 121 10.76 26.69 3.93
N GLY A 122 10.32 25.58 3.31
CA GLY A 122 10.93 25.03 2.11
C GLY A 122 11.04 23.50 2.13
N PRO A 123 11.65 22.92 1.08
CA PRO A 123 11.93 21.49 1.00
C PRO A 123 12.84 21.05 2.16
N ARG A 124 12.63 19.83 2.63
CA ARG A 124 13.46 19.21 3.67
C ARG A 124 14.04 17.89 3.13
N PRO A 125 15.24 17.91 2.55
CA PRO A 125 15.89 16.73 1.96
C PRO A 125 16.39 15.78 3.05
N ILE A 126 15.54 14.90 3.54
CA ILE A 126 15.85 13.97 4.63
C ILE A 126 16.88 12.91 4.21
N PHE A 127 16.86 12.54 2.94
CA PHE A 127 17.71 11.49 2.36
C PHE A 127 18.76 12.03 1.38
N GLY A 128 19.20 13.30 1.57
CA GLY A 128 20.18 13.94 0.69
C GLY A 128 19.65 14.02 -0.74
N ASP A 129 20.44 13.51 -1.70
CA ASP A 129 20.11 13.54 -3.13
C ASP A 129 19.09 12.46 -3.54
N PHE A 130 18.61 11.65 -2.61
CA PHE A 130 17.59 10.64 -2.90
C PHE A 130 16.22 11.31 -3.00
N SER A 131 15.63 11.30 -4.21
CA SER A 131 14.37 11.98 -4.51
C SER A 131 13.18 11.28 -3.83
N MET A 132 12.03 11.96 -3.82
CA MET A 132 10.78 11.43 -3.28
C MET A 132 10.43 10.03 -3.80
N LYS A 133 9.59 9.31 -3.09
CA LYS A 133 9.02 8.04 -3.56
C LYS A 133 8.19 8.24 -4.83
N PRO A 134 8.06 7.20 -5.68
CA PRO A 134 7.44 7.32 -7.01
C PRO A 134 5.91 7.36 -6.95
N PHE A 135 5.37 8.51 -6.54
CA PHE A 135 3.94 8.76 -6.42
C PHE A 135 3.47 10.05 -7.11
N LEU A 136 4.39 10.85 -7.68
CA LEU A 136 4.02 12.18 -8.16
C LEU A 136 3.12 12.11 -9.40
N SER A 137 3.54 11.40 -10.45
CA SER A 137 2.72 11.24 -11.67
C SER A 137 1.44 10.45 -11.38
N GLN A 138 1.49 9.46 -10.48
CA GLN A 138 0.29 8.74 -10.03
C GLN A 138 -0.70 9.68 -9.35
N GLY A 139 -0.25 10.55 -8.44
CA GLY A 139 -1.11 11.53 -7.77
C GLY A 139 -1.67 12.59 -8.73
N VAL A 140 -0.85 13.06 -9.67
CA VAL A 140 -1.29 13.98 -10.73
C VAL A 140 -2.38 13.35 -11.60
N LEU A 141 -2.17 12.11 -12.05
CA LEU A 141 -3.16 11.36 -12.84
C LEU A 141 -4.47 11.20 -12.08
N LEU A 142 -4.40 10.69 -10.86
CA LEU A 142 -5.58 10.42 -10.03
C LEU A 142 -6.39 11.69 -9.74
N ALA A 143 -5.72 12.79 -9.35
CA ALA A 143 -6.39 14.08 -9.13
C ALA A 143 -7.09 14.59 -10.39
N SER A 144 -6.47 14.38 -11.55
CA SER A 144 -7.02 14.81 -12.84
C SER A 144 -8.17 13.93 -13.31
N GLN A 145 -8.09 12.62 -13.12
CA GLN A 145 -9.18 11.68 -13.40
C GLN A 145 -10.40 12.00 -12.52
N ALA A 146 -10.20 12.15 -11.22
CA ALA A 146 -11.26 12.43 -10.26
C ALA A 146 -11.95 13.79 -10.49
N SER A 147 -11.20 14.81 -11.00
CA SER A 147 -11.75 16.11 -11.33
C SER A 147 -12.28 16.22 -12.77
N GLY A 148 -11.90 15.29 -13.66
CA GLY A 148 -12.14 15.39 -15.11
C GLY A 148 -11.35 16.50 -15.82
N ASP A 149 -10.36 17.10 -15.14
CA ASP A 149 -9.57 18.23 -15.65
C ASP A 149 -8.08 17.87 -15.70
N PHE A 150 -7.50 17.86 -16.89
CA PHE A 150 -6.08 17.66 -17.16
C PHE A 150 -5.36 18.96 -17.56
N SER A 151 -6.08 20.04 -17.80
CA SER A 151 -5.51 21.29 -18.35
C SER A 151 -4.52 21.97 -17.39
N TRP A 152 -4.67 21.77 -16.09
CA TRP A 152 -3.78 22.34 -15.09
C TRP A 152 -2.36 21.78 -15.12
N ILE A 153 -2.16 20.60 -15.77
CA ILE A 153 -0.87 19.93 -15.85
C ILE A 153 0.02 20.55 -16.95
N GLU A 154 -0.58 21.10 -18.00
CA GLU A 154 0.15 21.57 -19.20
C GLU A 154 1.38 22.45 -18.85
N PRO A 155 1.30 23.46 -17.97
CA PRO A 155 2.44 24.30 -17.62
C PRO A 155 3.51 23.58 -16.78
N TYR A 156 3.20 22.40 -16.23
CA TYR A 156 4.07 21.65 -15.32
C TYR A 156 4.59 20.33 -15.93
N TYR A 157 4.12 19.97 -17.11
CA TYR A 157 4.42 18.66 -17.71
C TYR A 157 5.92 18.39 -17.84
N ASP A 158 6.69 19.37 -18.30
CA ASP A 158 8.13 19.21 -18.47
C ASP A 158 8.87 19.04 -17.12
N LYS A 159 8.38 19.63 -16.05
CA LYS A 159 8.90 19.39 -14.69
C LYS A 159 8.66 17.95 -14.22
N LEU A 160 7.50 17.38 -14.54
CA LEU A 160 7.23 15.96 -14.23
C LEU A 160 8.19 15.03 -14.98
N CYS A 161 8.44 15.31 -16.27
CA CYS A 161 9.43 14.56 -17.04
C CYS A 161 10.83 14.67 -16.43
N LEU A 162 11.24 15.88 -16.02
CA LEU A 162 12.54 16.13 -15.40
C LEU A 162 12.71 15.36 -14.06
N ALA A 163 11.65 15.27 -13.27
CA ALA A 163 11.65 14.51 -12.01
C ALA A 163 11.83 12.99 -12.27
N LEU A 164 11.17 12.44 -13.28
CA LEU A 164 11.36 11.05 -13.69
C LEU A 164 12.80 10.79 -14.18
N GLU A 165 13.36 11.67 -15.00
CA GLU A 165 14.73 11.58 -15.49
C GLU A 165 15.76 11.68 -14.35
N TYR A 166 15.53 12.54 -13.35
CA TYR A 166 16.38 12.60 -12.17
C TYR A 166 16.41 11.26 -11.43
N ARG A 167 15.24 10.66 -11.22
CA ARG A 167 15.10 9.40 -10.53
C ARG A 167 15.77 8.25 -11.31
N GLU A 168 15.66 8.24 -12.63
CA GLU A 168 16.37 7.30 -13.51
C GLU A 168 17.89 7.40 -13.32
N ARG A 169 18.44 8.61 -13.35
CA ARG A 169 19.88 8.82 -13.20
C ARG A 169 20.43 8.44 -11.82
N THR A 170 19.63 8.54 -10.76
CA THR A 170 20.11 8.45 -9.38
C THR A 170 19.67 7.21 -8.63
N GLN A 171 18.59 6.55 -9.06
CA GLN A 171 17.94 5.48 -8.31
C GLN A 171 17.65 4.23 -9.16
N GLN A 172 18.04 4.22 -10.44
CA GLN A 172 17.96 3.06 -11.31
C GLN A 172 19.33 2.38 -11.40
N ASP A 173 19.31 1.06 -11.35
CA ASP A 173 20.50 0.23 -11.56
C ASP A 173 20.74 0.03 -13.06
N GLU A 174 21.92 0.46 -13.54
CA GLU A 174 22.26 0.42 -14.96
C GLU A 174 22.30 -1.00 -15.54
N ALA A 175 22.66 -1.99 -14.72
CA ALA A 175 22.83 -3.37 -15.18
C ALA A 175 21.50 -4.07 -15.39
N THR A 176 20.52 -3.82 -14.53
CA THR A 176 19.23 -4.52 -14.54
C THR A 176 18.05 -3.65 -14.99
N GLY A 177 18.20 -2.33 -14.94
CA GLY A 177 17.12 -1.39 -15.17
C GLY A 177 16.12 -1.26 -14.03
N LEU A 178 16.31 -2.01 -12.94
CA LEU A 178 15.45 -1.96 -11.75
C LEU A 178 15.76 -0.77 -10.85
N PHE A 179 14.83 -0.43 -9.97
CA PHE A 179 15.02 0.64 -8.99
C PHE A 179 15.39 0.07 -7.61
N PHE A 180 16.18 0.84 -6.86
CA PHE A 180 16.74 0.40 -5.58
C PHE A 180 16.49 1.40 -4.45
N TRP A 181 16.55 0.88 -3.22
CA TRP A 181 16.73 1.67 -2.01
C TRP A 181 18.15 1.47 -1.47
N GLN A 182 18.78 2.53 -1.00
CA GLN A 182 20.06 2.46 -0.30
C GLN A 182 19.89 2.03 1.15
N ILE A 183 18.79 2.46 1.76
CA ILE A 183 18.38 2.09 3.13
C ILE A 183 16.87 1.92 3.20
N ALA A 184 16.40 1.08 4.12
CA ALA A 184 14.98 0.78 4.29
C ALA A 184 14.11 2.03 4.52
N MET A 185 14.60 3.01 5.28
CA MET A 185 13.89 4.25 5.59
C MET A 185 13.47 5.05 4.35
N GLN A 186 14.20 4.94 3.24
CA GLN A 186 13.83 5.59 1.97
C GLN A 186 12.56 5.01 1.36
N SER A 187 12.25 3.75 1.65
CA SER A 187 11.01 3.09 1.18
C SER A 187 9.76 3.56 1.95
N GLY A 188 9.94 4.14 3.15
CA GLY A 188 8.88 4.43 4.12
C GLY A 188 8.65 3.30 5.13
N ALA A 189 9.13 2.09 4.84
CA ALA A 189 9.14 0.97 5.79
C ALA A 189 10.46 0.97 6.58
N ASP A 190 10.57 1.86 7.55
CA ASP A 190 11.81 2.38 8.14
C ASP A 190 12.82 1.33 8.58
N ASN A 191 12.37 0.22 9.16
CA ASN A 191 13.23 -0.87 9.61
C ASN A 191 12.89 -2.21 8.93
N ASN A 192 12.39 -2.17 7.69
CA ASN A 192 12.11 -3.39 6.92
C ASN A 192 13.40 -4.21 6.71
N VAL A 193 13.48 -5.33 7.39
CA VAL A 193 14.66 -6.21 7.35
C VAL A 193 14.91 -6.85 5.99
N ALA A 194 13.92 -6.87 5.10
CA ALA A 194 14.10 -7.31 3.71
C ALA A 194 14.87 -6.29 2.86
N LEU A 195 15.12 -5.10 3.38
CA LEU A 195 15.90 -4.01 2.77
C LEU A 195 17.17 -3.67 3.58
N ASN A 196 17.51 -4.51 4.55
CA ASN A 196 18.71 -4.35 5.36
C ASN A 196 18.83 -3.00 6.08
N TYR A 197 18.04 -2.80 7.12
CA TYR A 197 17.93 -1.58 7.92
C TYR A 197 19.21 -1.14 8.61
N PHE A 198 20.16 -2.03 8.87
CA PHE A 198 21.31 -1.72 9.71
C PHE A 198 22.29 -0.78 9.01
N LYS A 199 22.54 0.39 9.60
CA LYS A 199 23.45 1.44 9.12
C LYS A 199 24.88 0.97 8.80
N GLU A 200 25.28 -0.15 9.34
CA GLU A 200 26.60 -0.75 9.16
C GLU A 200 26.67 -1.61 7.89
N ASP A 201 25.52 -2.10 7.41
CA ASP A 201 25.44 -2.85 6.17
C ASP A 201 25.15 -1.90 5.01
N LYS A 202 26.16 -1.66 4.19
CA LYS A 202 26.11 -0.72 3.06
C LYS A 202 25.48 -1.34 1.79
N ARG A 203 24.98 -2.57 1.87
CA ARG A 203 24.35 -3.22 0.72
C ARG A 203 23.07 -2.45 0.34
N SER A 204 22.91 -2.22 -0.94
CA SER A 204 21.66 -1.74 -1.52
C SER A 204 20.91 -2.90 -2.18
N PHE A 205 19.59 -2.77 -2.22
CA PHE A 205 18.73 -3.82 -2.76
C PHE A 205 17.92 -3.29 -3.94
N LEU A 206 17.95 -4.04 -5.05
CA LEU A 206 16.94 -3.91 -6.09
C LEU A 206 15.61 -4.27 -5.46
N ALA A 207 14.69 -3.32 -5.41
CA ALA A 207 13.54 -3.43 -4.54
C ALA A 207 12.23 -3.65 -5.31
N CYS A 208 11.43 -4.60 -4.82
CA CYS A 208 10.12 -4.93 -5.40
C CYS A 208 9.19 -3.72 -5.41
N ASP A 209 9.10 -3.03 -4.27
CA ASP A 209 8.26 -1.84 -4.11
C ASP A 209 8.76 -0.66 -4.95
N ALA A 210 10.08 -0.35 -4.91
CA ALA A 210 10.64 0.73 -5.69
C ALA A 210 10.37 0.56 -7.20
N SER A 211 10.57 -0.66 -7.71
CA SER A 211 10.43 -0.96 -9.14
C SER A 211 8.97 -1.00 -9.57
N ALA A 212 8.08 -1.65 -8.79
CA ALA A 212 6.66 -1.72 -9.10
C ALA A 212 5.99 -0.33 -9.06
N LEU A 213 6.29 0.48 -8.05
CA LEU A 213 5.77 1.83 -7.95
C LEU A 213 6.30 2.75 -9.06
N GLN A 214 7.58 2.58 -9.46
CA GLN A 214 8.14 3.32 -10.57
C GLN A 214 7.53 2.91 -11.93
N MET A 215 7.22 1.63 -12.11
CA MET A 215 6.49 1.18 -13.29
C MET A 215 5.14 1.90 -13.39
N ARG A 216 4.41 2.02 -12.28
CA ARG A 216 3.16 2.78 -12.23
C ARG A 216 3.34 4.28 -12.46
N GLU A 217 4.46 4.87 -12.02
CA GLU A 217 4.81 6.26 -12.38
C GLU A 217 4.95 6.45 -13.88
N TYR A 218 5.62 5.54 -14.57
CA TYR A 218 5.74 5.60 -16.03
C TYR A 218 4.38 5.41 -16.73
N LYS A 219 3.58 4.46 -16.27
CA LYS A 219 2.22 4.24 -16.78
C LYS A 219 1.35 5.49 -16.58
N ALA A 220 1.39 6.09 -15.40
CA ALA A 220 0.67 7.34 -15.10
C ALA A 220 1.15 8.49 -16.01
N GLN A 221 2.45 8.66 -16.19
CA GLN A 221 3.00 9.70 -17.07
C GLN A 221 2.60 9.48 -18.53
N ALA A 222 2.54 8.22 -18.99
CA ALA A 222 2.08 7.88 -20.33
C ALA A 222 0.61 8.28 -20.55
N LEU A 223 -0.24 8.00 -19.56
CA LEU A 223 -1.67 8.36 -19.62
C LEU A 223 -1.89 9.87 -19.57
N ILE A 224 -1.14 10.58 -18.73
CA ILE A 224 -1.14 12.06 -18.69
C ILE A 224 -0.73 12.63 -20.06
N ALA A 225 0.38 12.13 -20.62
CA ALA A 225 0.86 12.56 -21.94
C ALA A 225 -0.20 12.36 -23.04
N GLY A 226 -0.85 11.20 -23.07
CA GLY A 226 -1.94 10.92 -24.00
C GLY A 226 -3.12 11.89 -23.85
N LYS A 227 -3.53 12.21 -22.62
CA LYS A 227 -4.60 13.20 -22.36
C LYS A 227 -4.24 14.62 -22.77
N LEU A 228 -2.95 14.96 -22.77
CA LEU A 228 -2.43 16.25 -23.25
C LEU A 228 -2.10 16.25 -24.74
N GLY A 229 -2.39 15.18 -25.50
CA GLY A 229 -2.08 15.08 -26.92
C GLY A 229 -0.59 14.90 -27.24
N ARG A 230 0.23 14.53 -26.27
CA ARG A 230 1.69 14.31 -26.40
C ARG A 230 1.96 12.83 -26.71
N GLU A 231 1.55 12.40 -27.90
CA GLU A 231 1.54 11.00 -28.33
C GLU A 231 2.92 10.30 -28.31
N GLU A 232 3.99 11.02 -28.60
CA GLU A 232 5.35 10.48 -28.60
C GLU A 232 5.79 10.17 -27.17
N ASP A 233 5.56 11.08 -26.24
CA ASP A 233 5.84 10.87 -24.82
C ASP A 233 4.97 9.77 -24.22
N SER A 234 3.71 9.69 -24.60
CA SER A 234 2.81 8.63 -24.17
C SER A 234 3.38 7.26 -24.53
N ARG A 235 3.80 7.07 -25.80
CA ARG A 235 4.44 5.83 -26.25
C ARG A 235 5.80 5.58 -25.56
N LYS A 236 6.60 6.62 -25.35
CA LYS A 236 7.90 6.54 -24.65
C LYS A 236 7.73 6.00 -23.22
N TYR A 237 6.81 6.59 -22.46
CA TYR A 237 6.64 6.19 -21.06
C TYR A 237 5.89 4.87 -20.91
N MET A 238 4.94 4.54 -21.78
CA MET A 238 4.31 3.21 -21.78
C MET A 238 5.34 2.11 -22.08
N LYS A 239 6.24 2.33 -23.06
CA LYS A 239 7.33 1.41 -23.35
C LYS A 239 8.26 1.21 -22.15
N LYS A 240 8.61 2.29 -21.41
CA LYS A 240 9.39 2.20 -20.17
C LYS A 240 8.67 1.38 -19.09
N ALA A 241 7.36 1.53 -18.98
CA ALA A 241 6.55 0.75 -18.02
C ALA A 241 6.60 -0.75 -18.37
N GLU A 242 6.38 -1.11 -19.63
CA GLU A 242 6.45 -2.50 -20.08
C GLU A 242 7.84 -3.11 -19.92
N GLU A 243 8.89 -2.38 -20.32
CA GLU A 243 10.28 -2.84 -20.13
C GLU A 243 10.59 -3.07 -18.65
N LEU A 244 10.13 -2.18 -17.75
CA LEU A 244 10.35 -2.34 -16.31
C LEU A 244 9.54 -3.52 -15.74
N LYS A 245 8.32 -3.77 -16.22
CA LYS A 245 7.52 -4.94 -15.88
C LYS A 245 8.26 -6.24 -16.22
N GLU A 246 8.85 -6.32 -17.42
CA GLU A 246 9.65 -7.48 -17.83
C GLU A 246 10.85 -7.68 -16.88
N ARG A 247 11.57 -6.58 -16.52
CA ARG A 247 12.70 -6.66 -15.59
C ARG A 247 12.30 -7.08 -14.17
N ILE A 248 11.15 -6.62 -13.67
CA ILE A 248 10.62 -7.06 -12.38
C ILE A 248 10.40 -8.58 -12.38
N MET A 249 9.80 -9.12 -13.44
CA MET A 249 9.59 -10.56 -13.57
C MET A 249 10.90 -11.33 -13.73
N GLU A 250 11.85 -10.81 -14.52
CA GLU A 250 13.13 -11.48 -14.78
C GLU A 250 14.00 -11.59 -13.54
N TYR A 251 14.08 -10.54 -12.71
CA TYR A 251 15.06 -10.45 -11.64
C TYR A 251 14.48 -10.62 -10.24
N LEU A 252 13.23 -10.19 -10.01
CA LEU A 252 12.65 -10.18 -8.66
C LEU A 252 11.71 -11.36 -8.40
N TRP A 253 11.14 -11.98 -9.44
CA TRP A 253 10.31 -13.16 -9.29
C TRP A 253 11.17 -14.41 -9.03
N CYS A 254 10.92 -15.08 -7.91
CA CYS A 254 11.56 -16.36 -7.59
C CYS A 254 10.63 -17.50 -7.99
N GLU A 255 10.92 -18.16 -9.11
CA GLU A 255 10.09 -19.26 -9.61
C GLU A 255 10.03 -20.46 -8.63
N GLU A 256 11.14 -20.75 -7.94
CA GLU A 256 11.20 -21.83 -6.96
C GLU A 256 10.21 -21.63 -5.81
N ASP A 257 10.13 -20.39 -5.29
CA ASP A 257 9.28 -20.05 -4.15
C ASP A 257 7.90 -19.51 -4.57
N GLY A 258 7.76 -19.06 -5.81
CA GLY A 258 6.53 -18.45 -6.34
C GLY A 258 6.17 -17.12 -5.65
N ILE A 259 7.15 -16.25 -5.47
CA ILE A 259 7.02 -14.95 -4.81
C ILE A 259 8.09 -13.97 -5.32
N PHE A 260 7.80 -12.68 -5.24
CA PHE A 260 8.81 -11.64 -5.46
C PHE A 260 9.70 -11.46 -4.22
N TYR A 261 11.01 -11.31 -4.46
CA TYR A 261 11.97 -10.94 -3.43
C TYR A 261 12.80 -9.74 -3.87
N ASN A 262 13.22 -8.93 -2.92
CA ASN A 262 14.28 -7.98 -3.15
C ASN A 262 15.57 -8.73 -3.50
N VAL A 263 16.42 -8.13 -4.32
CA VAL A 263 17.67 -8.73 -4.80
C VAL A 263 18.85 -7.93 -4.29
N ASP A 264 19.81 -8.60 -3.68
CA ASP A 264 21.09 -8.00 -3.30
C ASP A 264 21.81 -7.52 -4.57
N ARG A 265 22.05 -6.22 -4.66
CA ARG A 265 22.56 -5.57 -5.85
C ARG A 265 23.97 -5.97 -6.22
N GLU A 266 24.80 -6.36 -5.24
CA GLU A 266 26.18 -6.77 -5.47
C GLU A 266 26.27 -8.22 -5.95
N THR A 267 25.45 -9.09 -5.39
CA THR A 267 25.52 -10.53 -5.65
C THR A 267 24.52 -11.04 -6.66
N GLY A 268 23.47 -10.26 -6.98
CA GLY A 268 22.36 -10.64 -7.84
C GLY A 268 21.49 -11.75 -7.25
N LYS A 269 21.55 -11.99 -5.92
CA LYS A 269 20.79 -13.06 -5.27
C LYS A 269 19.53 -12.54 -4.61
N HIS A 270 18.45 -13.33 -4.70
CA HIS A 270 17.24 -13.10 -3.95
C HIS A 270 17.51 -13.07 -2.44
N TYR A 271 17.06 -12.00 -1.78
CA TYR A 271 17.08 -11.89 -0.34
C TYR A 271 15.76 -12.42 0.21
N ARG A 272 15.74 -13.74 0.51
CA ARG A 272 14.52 -14.53 0.78
C ARG A 272 13.91 -14.19 2.14
N ARG A 273 13.41 -12.96 2.27
CA ARG A 273 12.65 -12.48 3.43
C ARG A 273 11.29 -11.98 2.96
N VAL A 274 10.22 -12.56 3.49
CA VAL A 274 8.85 -12.22 3.11
C VAL A 274 8.38 -11.04 3.95
N SER A 275 8.32 -9.88 3.33
CA SER A 275 7.83 -8.63 3.92
C SER A 275 6.81 -7.96 3.01
N TYR A 276 6.25 -6.84 3.45
CA TYR A 276 5.26 -6.10 2.69
C TYR A 276 5.73 -5.78 1.26
N SER A 277 7.01 -5.47 1.07
CA SER A 277 7.55 -5.10 -0.24
C SER A 277 7.40 -6.19 -1.30
N CYS A 278 7.36 -7.47 -0.89
CA CYS A 278 7.16 -8.60 -1.79
C CYS A 278 5.80 -8.56 -2.49
N PHE A 279 4.78 -7.94 -1.88
CA PHE A 279 3.41 -7.91 -2.38
C PHE A 279 3.07 -6.64 -3.17
N VAL A 280 3.93 -5.63 -3.14
CA VAL A 280 3.71 -4.39 -3.89
C VAL A 280 3.58 -4.62 -5.40
N PRO A 281 4.30 -5.56 -6.04
CA PRO A 281 4.07 -5.87 -7.46
C PRO A 281 2.64 -6.33 -7.81
N LEU A 282 1.84 -6.78 -6.83
CA LEU A 282 0.44 -7.18 -7.05
C LEU A 282 -0.53 -6.01 -7.26
N ILE A 283 -0.07 -4.76 -7.05
CA ILE A 283 -0.91 -3.58 -7.29
C ILE A 283 -1.18 -3.30 -8.78
N ASP A 284 -0.44 -3.97 -9.66
CA ASP A 284 -0.62 -3.90 -11.10
C ASP A 284 -0.50 -5.31 -11.71
N ASP A 285 -0.69 -5.43 -13.02
CA ASP A 285 -0.69 -6.69 -13.77
C ASP A 285 0.73 -7.24 -14.05
N ILE A 286 1.64 -7.14 -13.06
CA ILE A 286 3.02 -7.62 -13.19
C ILE A 286 3.05 -9.14 -13.20
N ALA A 287 2.41 -9.79 -12.24
CA ALA A 287 2.28 -11.24 -12.18
C ALA A 287 1.06 -11.72 -12.97
N SER A 288 1.13 -12.93 -13.51
CA SER A 288 -0.05 -13.58 -14.09
C SER A 288 -1.10 -13.89 -13.00
N GLN A 289 -2.36 -14.07 -13.42
CA GLN A 289 -3.46 -14.47 -12.52
C GLN A 289 -3.10 -15.70 -11.66
N GLU A 290 -2.45 -16.70 -12.27
CA GLU A 290 -2.07 -17.93 -11.59
C GLU A 290 -0.96 -17.68 -10.57
N GLN A 291 0.11 -16.98 -10.96
CA GLN A 291 1.24 -16.62 -10.10
C GLN A 291 0.78 -15.80 -8.89
N ALA A 292 0.01 -14.73 -9.14
CA ALA A 292 -0.51 -13.87 -8.08
C ALA A 292 -1.46 -14.62 -7.13
N SER A 293 -2.39 -15.41 -7.67
CA SER A 293 -3.32 -16.20 -6.85
C SER A 293 -2.59 -17.23 -6.00
N SER A 294 -1.56 -17.88 -6.55
CA SER A 294 -0.72 -18.82 -5.79
C SER A 294 0.04 -18.12 -4.68
N MET A 295 0.67 -16.98 -4.98
CA MET A 295 1.41 -16.17 -4.02
C MET A 295 0.52 -15.66 -2.88
N ILE A 296 -0.66 -15.12 -3.20
CA ILE A 296 -1.63 -14.64 -2.21
C ILE A 296 -2.02 -15.78 -1.27
N ARG A 297 -2.42 -16.96 -1.79
CA ARG A 297 -2.83 -18.09 -0.96
C ARG A 297 -1.70 -18.66 -0.10
N ARG A 298 -0.49 -18.76 -0.65
CA ARG A 298 0.65 -19.39 0.04
C ARG A 298 1.32 -18.51 1.09
N TYR A 299 1.24 -17.19 0.93
CA TYR A 299 1.98 -16.26 1.79
C TYR A 299 1.06 -15.24 2.47
N LEU A 300 0.26 -14.49 1.70
CA LEU A 300 -0.54 -13.41 2.27
C LEU A 300 -1.65 -13.95 3.18
N LEU A 301 -2.35 -15.00 2.75
CA LEU A 301 -3.46 -15.62 3.47
C LEU A 301 -3.01 -16.70 4.49
N ASP A 302 -1.73 -17.08 4.52
CA ASP A 302 -1.22 -18.06 5.48
C ASP A 302 -1.10 -17.42 6.88
N PRO A 303 -1.86 -17.91 7.90
CA PRO A 303 -1.77 -17.39 9.27
C PRO A 303 -0.39 -17.54 9.90
N SER A 304 0.40 -18.52 9.46
CA SER A 304 1.77 -18.69 9.89
C SER A 304 2.77 -17.79 9.17
N CYS A 305 2.29 -16.97 8.21
CA CYS A 305 3.10 -16.05 7.44
C CYS A 305 2.60 -14.61 7.61
N MET A 306 1.72 -14.14 6.73
CA MET A 306 1.31 -12.72 6.73
C MET A 306 -0.04 -12.46 7.39
N LYS A 307 -1.02 -13.39 7.34
CA LYS A 307 -2.34 -13.17 7.90
C LYS A 307 -2.31 -13.20 9.44
N SER A 308 -2.93 -12.21 10.06
CA SER A 308 -3.16 -12.18 11.52
C SER A 308 -4.66 -12.06 11.83
N GLY A 309 -5.03 -11.98 13.09
CA GLY A 309 -6.40 -11.69 13.50
C GLY A 309 -6.85 -10.25 13.26
N TYR A 310 -5.91 -9.34 13.01
CA TYR A 310 -6.15 -7.89 12.95
C TYR A 310 -5.76 -7.25 11.61
N GLY A 311 -5.43 -8.06 10.62
CA GLY A 311 -5.00 -7.64 9.29
C GLY A 311 -3.80 -8.45 8.80
N PHE A 312 -3.10 -7.94 7.80
CA PHE A 312 -1.87 -8.55 7.31
C PHE A 312 -0.65 -7.88 7.94
N ARG A 313 0.31 -8.71 8.33
CA ARG A 313 1.59 -8.31 8.91
C ARG A 313 2.47 -7.56 7.90
N SER A 314 3.39 -6.77 8.39
CA SER A 314 4.45 -6.13 7.57
C SER A 314 5.66 -7.03 7.32
N LEU A 315 5.86 -8.04 8.17
CA LEU A 315 6.88 -9.08 8.05
C LEU A 315 6.28 -10.44 8.40
N SER A 316 6.69 -11.49 7.70
CA SER A 316 6.23 -12.86 7.96
C SER A 316 6.48 -13.28 9.40
N ALA A 317 5.48 -13.91 10.04
CA ALA A 317 5.63 -14.50 11.38
C ALA A 317 6.69 -15.64 11.44
N LYS A 318 7.09 -16.18 10.28
CA LYS A 318 8.19 -17.17 10.16
C LYS A 318 9.57 -16.54 10.16
N ASP A 319 9.65 -15.20 10.02
CA ASP A 319 10.94 -14.51 9.97
C ASP A 319 11.57 -14.46 11.37
N PRO A 320 12.88 -14.70 11.51
CA PRO A 320 13.55 -14.68 12.81
C PRO A 320 13.53 -13.33 13.52
N ASP A 321 13.36 -12.23 12.78
CA ASP A 321 13.28 -10.89 13.34
C ASP A 321 11.82 -10.43 13.59
N TYR A 322 10.84 -11.32 13.32
CA TYR A 322 9.42 -10.99 13.57
C TYR A 322 9.18 -10.58 15.02
N ASN A 323 8.54 -9.43 15.20
CA ASN A 323 8.15 -8.94 16.51
C ASN A 323 7.08 -7.84 16.39
N ASN A 324 6.31 -7.64 17.47
CA ASN A 324 5.32 -6.55 17.60
C ASN A 324 5.74 -5.53 18.68
N LYS A 325 7.04 -5.26 18.82
CA LYS A 325 7.54 -4.31 19.81
C LYS A 325 7.13 -2.89 19.43
N ASN A 326 6.68 -2.13 20.42
CA ASN A 326 6.50 -0.69 20.25
C ASN A 326 7.88 -0.03 20.28
N MET A 327 8.39 0.37 19.11
CA MET A 327 9.73 0.94 18.97
C MET A 327 9.67 2.46 18.98
N ILE A 328 10.49 3.08 19.85
CA ILE A 328 10.57 4.52 19.97
C ILE A 328 11.69 5.10 19.08
N ASN A 329 12.72 4.33 18.79
CA ASN A 329 13.83 4.77 17.95
C ASN A 329 14.33 3.61 17.08
N PRO A 330 14.08 3.63 15.76
CA PRO A 330 13.20 4.59 15.06
C PRO A 330 11.76 4.50 15.55
N TYR A 331 10.95 5.53 15.35
CA TYR A 331 9.55 5.60 15.83
C TYR A 331 8.58 4.67 15.09
N SER A 332 9.07 3.70 14.36
CA SER A 332 8.25 2.77 13.61
C SER A 332 8.82 1.35 13.64
N ASN A 333 7.95 0.36 13.53
CA ASN A 333 8.32 -1.04 13.46
C ASN A 333 7.64 -1.74 12.28
N TRP A 334 8.42 -2.09 11.25
CA TRP A 334 7.98 -2.84 10.07
C TRP A 334 8.40 -4.32 10.12
N GLN A 335 8.65 -4.84 11.34
CA GLN A 335 9.06 -6.22 11.55
C GLN A 335 7.94 -7.11 12.09
N GLY A 336 6.69 -6.74 11.82
CA GLY A 336 5.53 -7.55 12.25
C GLY A 336 4.20 -6.81 12.28
N PRO A 337 4.12 -5.60 12.86
CA PRO A 337 2.87 -4.90 13.04
C PRO A 337 1.99 -4.78 11.79
N VAL A 338 0.70 -4.66 12.02
CA VAL A 338 -0.29 -4.30 11.00
C VAL A 338 -0.18 -2.80 10.74
N TRP A 339 0.19 -2.45 9.52
CA TRP A 339 0.20 -1.08 9.02
C TRP A 339 -0.98 -0.85 8.10
N PRO A 340 -1.89 0.07 8.38
CA PRO A 340 -3.05 0.32 7.50
C PRO A 340 -2.65 0.66 6.06
N VAL A 341 -1.56 1.39 5.85
CA VAL A 341 -1.04 1.68 4.50
C VAL A 341 -0.60 0.43 3.74
N ALA A 342 0.09 -0.50 4.40
CA ALA A 342 0.48 -1.77 3.79
C ALA A 342 -0.76 -2.62 3.46
N ASN A 343 -1.74 -2.63 4.36
CA ASN A 343 -3.00 -3.34 4.16
C ASN A 343 -3.86 -2.72 3.04
N TYR A 344 -3.80 -1.40 2.86
CA TYR A 344 -4.38 -0.76 1.69
C TYR A 344 -3.70 -1.21 0.39
N ILE A 345 -2.37 -1.29 0.37
CA ILE A 345 -1.63 -1.83 -0.78
C ILE A 345 -2.01 -3.29 -1.05
N TYR A 346 -2.10 -4.13 -0.02
CA TYR A 346 -2.55 -5.52 -0.18
C TYR A 346 -3.99 -5.61 -0.71
N SER A 347 -4.88 -4.70 -0.28
CA SER A 347 -6.26 -4.69 -0.75
C SER A 347 -6.37 -4.45 -2.26
N ILE A 348 -5.47 -3.65 -2.84
CA ILE A 348 -5.38 -3.44 -4.29
C ILE A 348 -5.09 -4.78 -5.00
N GLY A 349 -4.09 -5.52 -4.51
CA GLY A 349 -3.76 -6.83 -5.05
C GLY A 349 -4.89 -7.84 -4.87
N LEU A 350 -5.54 -7.88 -3.71
CA LEU A 350 -6.69 -8.76 -3.47
C LEU A 350 -7.85 -8.45 -4.42
N HIS A 351 -8.18 -7.17 -4.61
CA HIS A 351 -9.20 -6.75 -5.55
C HIS A 351 -8.87 -7.17 -6.98
N ARG A 352 -7.66 -6.83 -7.45
CA ARG A 352 -7.21 -7.12 -8.82
C ARG A 352 -7.29 -8.59 -9.18
N TYR A 353 -6.99 -9.47 -8.24
CA TYR A 353 -6.95 -10.92 -8.48
C TYR A 353 -8.16 -11.68 -7.96
N GLY A 354 -9.26 -10.98 -7.59
CA GLY A 354 -10.58 -11.54 -7.32
C GLY A 354 -10.70 -12.27 -5.97
N PHE A 355 -10.07 -11.71 -4.91
CA PHE A 355 -10.13 -12.23 -3.54
C PHE A 355 -11.16 -11.44 -2.70
N ASP A 356 -12.41 -11.41 -3.16
CA ASP A 356 -13.48 -10.56 -2.59
C ASP A 356 -13.83 -10.89 -1.14
N ASN A 357 -13.82 -12.18 -0.77
CA ASN A 357 -14.08 -12.58 0.61
C ASN A 357 -12.99 -12.09 1.57
N GLU A 358 -11.76 -12.14 1.14
CA GLU A 358 -10.61 -11.66 1.90
C GLU A 358 -10.60 -10.14 2.01
N LEU A 359 -11.06 -9.44 0.98
CA LEU A 359 -11.28 -7.98 1.02
C LEU A 359 -12.35 -7.60 2.02
N ARG A 360 -13.49 -8.29 2.01
CA ARG A 360 -14.58 -8.08 2.97
C ARG A 360 -14.10 -8.29 4.42
N TRP A 361 -13.34 -9.38 4.64
CA TRP A 361 -12.71 -9.65 5.92
C TRP A 361 -11.75 -8.55 6.33
N LEU A 362 -10.87 -8.11 5.42
CA LEU A 362 -9.87 -7.08 5.68
C LEU A 362 -10.53 -5.74 6.02
N GLY A 363 -11.49 -5.29 5.20
CA GLY A 363 -12.23 -4.05 5.41
C GLY A 363 -12.94 -4.05 6.77
N LEU A 364 -13.67 -5.13 7.09
CA LEU A 364 -14.36 -5.27 8.38
C LEU A 364 -13.38 -5.25 9.55
N THR A 365 -12.28 -5.98 9.46
CA THR A 365 -11.27 -6.10 10.52
C THR A 365 -10.61 -4.76 10.81
N LEU A 366 -10.11 -4.09 9.77
CA LEU A 366 -9.47 -2.78 9.93
C LEU A 366 -10.48 -1.70 10.32
N GLY A 367 -11.69 -1.72 9.77
CA GLY A 367 -12.74 -0.78 10.15
C GLY A 367 -13.08 -0.84 11.64
N LYS A 368 -13.25 -2.05 12.19
CA LYS A 368 -13.47 -2.25 13.63
C LYS A 368 -12.29 -1.75 14.45
N LEU A 369 -11.06 -2.04 14.01
CA LEU A 369 -9.85 -1.62 14.68
C LEU A 369 -9.75 -0.08 14.77
N MET A 370 -10.05 0.62 13.67
CA MET A 370 -10.06 2.09 13.64
C MET A 370 -11.16 2.68 14.53
N ILE A 371 -12.36 2.09 14.53
CA ILE A 371 -13.49 2.54 15.37
C ILE A 371 -13.17 2.36 16.84
N GLU A 372 -12.58 1.23 17.23
CA GLU A 372 -12.19 0.95 18.61
C GLU A 372 -11.10 1.93 19.08
N ASP A 373 -10.07 2.13 18.26
CA ASP A 373 -8.97 3.05 18.56
C ASP A 373 -9.47 4.48 18.74
N TYR A 374 -10.27 4.98 17.79
CA TYR A 374 -10.88 6.30 17.90
C TYR A 374 -11.79 6.42 19.13
N GLY A 375 -12.62 5.42 19.40
CA GLY A 375 -13.52 5.42 20.56
C GLY A 375 -12.79 5.49 21.90
N LYS A 376 -11.57 4.94 21.95
CA LYS A 376 -10.76 4.91 23.18
C LYS A 376 -9.88 6.15 23.33
N TYR A 377 -9.31 6.66 22.26
CA TYR A 377 -8.28 7.69 22.32
C TYR A 377 -8.68 9.02 21.63
N GLY A 378 -9.80 9.06 20.91
CA GLY A 378 -10.26 10.23 20.17
C GLY A 378 -9.42 10.54 18.93
N SER A 379 -8.54 9.62 18.51
CA SER A 379 -7.72 9.67 17.30
C SER A 379 -7.20 8.27 16.98
N LEU A 380 -6.28 8.16 16.02
CA LEU A 380 -5.74 6.89 15.54
C LEU A 380 -4.24 6.77 15.79
N HIS A 381 -3.73 5.54 15.77
CA HIS A 381 -2.31 5.22 15.85
C HIS A 381 -1.74 4.84 14.50
N GLU A 382 -0.43 4.86 14.39
CA GLU A 382 0.30 4.63 13.13
C GLU A 382 0.28 3.17 12.68
N SER A 383 0.34 2.24 13.65
CA SER A 383 0.32 0.80 13.43
C SER A 383 -0.22 0.06 14.64
N TYR A 384 -0.49 -1.24 14.47
CA TYR A 384 -1.15 -2.07 15.48
C TYR A 384 -0.45 -3.41 15.63
N ASP A 385 -0.41 -3.93 16.85
CA ASP A 385 0.11 -5.27 17.15
C ASP A 385 -0.69 -6.32 16.37
N ALA A 386 0.00 -7.13 15.59
CA ALA A 386 -0.63 -8.12 14.72
C ALA A 386 -1.31 -9.26 15.48
N GLU A 387 -0.94 -9.52 16.73
CA GLU A 387 -1.48 -10.62 17.55
C GLU A 387 -2.58 -10.18 18.50
N THR A 388 -2.60 -8.89 18.89
CA THR A 388 -3.54 -8.38 19.90
C THR A 388 -4.42 -7.23 19.42
N GLY A 389 -4.07 -6.59 18.30
CA GLY A 389 -4.74 -5.37 17.81
C GLY A 389 -4.40 -4.11 18.62
N ALA A 390 -3.51 -4.21 19.62
CA ALA A 390 -3.15 -3.06 20.43
C ALA A 390 -2.39 -1.99 19.60
N PRO A 391 -2.67 -0.67 19.82
CA PRO A 391 -1.94 0.40 19.18
C PRO A 391 -0.45 0.39 19.51
N LEU A 392 0.42 0.68 18.53
CA LEU A 392 1.89 0.58 18.65
C LEU A 392 2.63 1.88 18.35
N ALA A 393 1.99 3.01 18.23
CA ALA A 393 2.73 4.27 18.20
C ALA A 393 2.95 4.78 19.62
N PRO A 394 4.11 5.41 19.94
CA PRO A 394 4.30 6.02 21.24
C PRO A 394 3.31 7.18 21.44
N ALA A 395 2.36 7.02 22.34
CA ALA A 395 1.32 8.03 22.59
C ALA A 395 1.90 9.39 23.06
N ASP A 396 3.01 9.38 23.75
CA ASP A 396 3.73 10.57 24.21
C ASP A 396 4.40 11.36 23.06
N THR A 397 4.54 10.76 21.89
CA THR A 397 5.07 11.42 20.68
C THR A 397 3.98 12.18 19.92
N TYR A 398 2.72 11.79 20.08
CA TYR A 398 1.58 12.33 19.35
C TYR A 398 0.60 13.08 20.25
N VAL A 399 1.10 13.87 21.17
CA VAL A 399 0.30 14.70 22.08
C VAL A 399 0.42 16.19 21.77
N ASP A 400 -0.60 16.96 22.14
CA ASP A 400 -0.59 18.43 22.08
C ASP A 400 0.18 19.02 23.29
N GLU A 401 0.20 20.35 23.37
CA GLU A 401 0.87 21.09 24.45
C GLU A 401 0.26 20.81 25.83
N ASP A 402 -1.00 20.38 25.88
CA ASP A 402 -1.72 20.00 27.08
C ASP A 402 -1.56 18.51 27.43
N GLY A 403 -0.79 17.75 26.65
CA GLY A 403 -0.58 16.30 26.81
C GLY A 403 -1.75 15.45 26.34
N ARG A 404 -2.68 15.98 25.51
CA ARG A 404 -3.79 15.22 24.93
C ARG A 404 -3.31 14.49 23.69
N PHE A 405 -3.70 13.23 23.52
CA PHE A 405 -3.39 12.45 22.33
C PHE A 405 -4.06 13.04 21.09
N ILE A 406 -3.25 13.46 20.12
CA ILE A 406 -3.70 14.00 18.83
C ILE A 406 -3.57 12.98 17.70
N GLY A 407 -2.80 11.92 17.92
CA GLY A 407 -2.72 10.74 17.08
C GLY A 407 -2.06 10.94 15.73
N PHE A 408 -2.23 9.91 14.91
CA PHE A 408 -1.74 9.83 13.54
C PHE A 408 -2.93 9.43 12.63
N VAL A 409 -3.37 10.34 11.78
CA VAL A 409 -4.53 10.11 10.91
C VAL A 409 -4.11 9.61 9.52
N SER A 410 -3.28 10.36 8.81
CA SER A 410 -2.64 10.03 7.52
C SER A 410 -3.33 8.93 6.70
N TRP A 411 -2.56 7.89 6.34
CA TRP A 411 -3.01 6.72 5.55
C TRP A 411 -4.11 5.88 6.20
N ASN A 412 -4.40 6.07 7.50
CA ASN A 412 -5.53 5.40 8.13
C ASN A 412 -6.85 5.74 7.44
N LEU A 413 -6.95 6.92 6.81
CA LEU A 413 -8.09 7.29 5.99
C LEU A 413 -8.36 6.31 4.84
N CYS A 414 -7.33 5.62 4.32
CA CYS A 414 -7.48 4.63 3.26
C CYS A 414 -8.25 3.36 3.69
N VAL A 415 -8.43 3.12 5.00
CA VAL A 415 -9.27 2.00 5.47
C VAL A 415 -10.71 2.19 5.03
N GLU A 416 -11.18 3.43 4.99
CA GLU A 416 -12.52 3.73 4.48
C GLU A 416 -12.62 3.50 2.96
N ASN A 417 -11.54 3.73 2.20
CA ASN A 417 -11.51 3.40 0.77
C ASN A 417 -11.67 1.89 0.54
N ILE A 418 -11.08 1.03 1.39
CA ILE A 418 -11.28 -0.43 1.31
C ILE A 418 -12.76 -0.77 1.53
N LEU A 419 -13.37 -0.18 2.55
CA LEU A 419 -14.78 -0.41 2.87
C LEU A 419 -15.71 0.14 1.78
N SER A 420 -15.45 1.34 1.26
CA SER A 420 -16.20 1.93 0.17
C SER A 420 -16.12 1.09 -1.11
N GLY A 421 -14.92 0.58 -1.43
CA GLY A 421 -14.73 -0.32 -2.56
C GLY A 421 -15.58 -1.58 -2.45
N VAL A 422 -15.58 -2.21 -1.27
CA VAL A 422 -16.34 -3.45 -1.03
C VAL A 422 -17.85 -3.22 -1.01
N GLU A 423 -18.32 -2.10 -0.43
CA GLU A 423 -19.75 -1.80 -0.28
C GLU A 423 -20.38 -1.21 -1.56
N ASN A 424 -19.63 -0.36 -2.27
CA ASN A 424 -20.18 0.47 -3.35
C ASN A 424 -19.54 0.19 -4.70
N ASP A 425 -18.61 -0.76 -4.78
CA ASP A 425 -17.76 -1.01 -5.97
C ASP A 425 -17.00 0.26 -6.41
N ASP A 426 -16.56 1.07 -5.43
CA ASP A 426 -15.86 2.33 -5.63
C ASP A 426 -14.35 2.14 -5.47
N TRP A 427 -13.69 1.66 -6.51
CA TRP A 427 -12.26 1.41 -6.59
C TRP A 427 -11.51 2.48 -7.38
N MET A 428 -12.07 3.66 -7.52
CA MET A 428 -11.53 4.78 -8.33
C MET A 428 -10.05 5.05 -8.09
N THR A 429 -9.59 4.88 -6.85
CA THR A 429 -8.23 5.23 -6.44
C THR A 429 -7.19 4.15 -6.75
N LEU A 430 -7.59 2.99 -7.23
CA LEU A 430 -6.72 1.84 -7.39
C LEU A 430 -6.38 1.51 -8.85
N GLU A 431 -7.18 1.98 -9.78
CA GLU A 431 -6.99 1.65 -11.18
C GLU A 431 -6.35 2.81 -11.95
N LEU A 432 -5.13 2.60 -12.42
CA LEU A 432 -4.55 3.40 -13.50
C LEU A 432 -5.14 2.89 -14.82
N SER A 433 -6.43 3.11 -15.03
CA SER A 433 -7.10 2.65 -16.24
C SER A 433 -7.01 3.70 -17.36
N GLU A 434 -6.88 3.24 -18.59
CA GLU A 434 -7.03 4.07 -19.79
C GLU A 434 -8.47 4.59 -19.93
N GLY A 435 -9.35 4.10 -19.09
CA GLY A 435 -10.78 4.19 -19.21
C GLY A 435 -11.41 5.48 -18.76
N GLU A 436 -12.58 5.61 -19.23
CA GLU A 436 -13.60 6.63 -19.08
C GLU A 436 -13.61 7.31 -17.72
N ALA A 437 -13.73 8.63 -17.73
CA ALA A 437 -14.08 9.39 -16.56
C ALA A 437 -15.22 8.67 -15.82
N VAL A 438 -14.97 8.26 -14.58
CA VAL A 438 -15.99 7.66 -13.73
C VAL A 438 -17.16 8.64 -13.76
N SER A 439 -18.26 8.21 -14.36
CA SER A 439 -19.48 8.99 -14.42
C SER A 439 -19.88 9.28 -12.99
N GLY A 440 -19.71 10.53 -12.60
CA GLY A 440 -20.07 11.00 -11.28
C GLY A 440 -21.46 10.51 -10.94
N THR A 441 -21.56 9.90 -9.80
CA THR A 441 -22.79 9.50 -9.14
C THR A 441 -23.85 10.56 -9.34
N SER A 442 -24.90 10.14 -10.03
CA SER A 442 -26.16 10.87 -10.01
C SER A 442 -26.58 11.16 -8.57
N MET A 443 -26.92 12.40 -8.32
CA MET A 443 -27.46 12.98 -7.10
C MET A 443 -28.51 12.14 -6.40
#